data_f3be7eb3263c4d4fcc333db0219731b9
#
_entry.id   f3be7eb3263c4d4fcc333db0219731b9
#
_cell.length_a   1.000
_cell.length_b   1.000
_cell.length_c   1.000
_cell.angle_alpha   90.00
_cell.angle_beta   90.00
_cell.angle_gamma   90.00
#
_symmetry.space_group_name_H-M   'P 1'
#
loop_
_entity.id
_entity.type
_entity.pdbx_description
1 polymer ?
#
loop_
_entity_poly.entity_id
_entity_poly.type
_entity_poly.pdbx_seq_one_letter_code
_entity_poly.pdbx_strand_id
1 'polypeptide(L)' 'MIVVPLPAAESIARYELRFQSLFHSGRALSFPCDRSGEVHWDSMTDGARASFLRAQGSVGREWASPAVQLTDLH' A
#
# COMPACT_ATOMS: atom_id res chain seq x y z
N MET A 1 -28.83 10.89 -18.09
CA MET A 1 -28.28 10.79 -17.64
C MET A 1 -27.39 10.47 -17.22
N ILE A 2 -26.90 10.32 -17.12
CA ILE A 2 -26.07 10.15 -16.80
C ILE A 2 -25.37 9.71 -16.11
N VAL A 3 -25.05 9.43 -15.87
CA VAL A 3 -24.42 9.10 -15.12
C VAL A 3 -23.27 8.90 -15.03
N VAL A 4 -22.74 8.78 -15.03
CA VAL A 4 -21.70 8.67 -14.90
C VAL A 4 -20.93 8.47 -13.91
N PRO A 5 -20.97 8.39 -13.03
CA PRO A 5 -20.21 8.29 -11.88
C PRO A 5 -19.28 7.17 -11.82
N LEU A 6 -19.53 6.20 -12.49
CA LEU A 6 -18.64 5.12 -12.54
C LEU A 6 -17.26 5.51 -12.90
N PRO A 7 -17.09 6.34 -13.87
CA PRO A 7 -15.79 6.82 -14.18
C PRO A 7 -15.14 7.50 -12.99
N ALA A 8 -15.95 8.13 -12.22
CA ALA A 8 -15.41 8.77 -11.05
C ALA A 8 -14.83 7.76 -10.10
N ALA A 9 -15.53 6.66 -9.95
CA ALA A 9 -15.04 5.63 -9.07
C ALA A 9 -13.74 5.08 -9.58
N GLU A 10 -13.63 4.95 -10.87
CA GLU A 10 -12.43 4.41 -11.41
C GLU A 10 -11.31 5.38 -11.40
N SER A 11 -11.64 6.65 -11.39
CA SER A 11 -10.61 7.65 -11.37
C SER A 11 -10.11 7.90 -9.96
N ILE A 12 -10.71 7.26 -8.96
CA ILE A 12 -10.22 7.40 -7.63
C ILE A 12 -8.81 6.85 -7.56
N ALA A 13 -7.91 7.67 -7.12
CA ALA A 13 -6.53 7.25 -7.02
C ALA A 13 -6.41 6.16 -5.98
N ARG A 14 -5.55 5.23 -6.25
CA ARG A 14 -5.24 4.19 -5.30
C ARG A 14 -3.85 4.41 -4.78
N TYR A 15 -3.67 4.10 -3.52
CA TYR A 15 -2.40 4.32 -2.88
C TYR A 15 -1.92 3.02 -2.26
N GLU A 16 -0.62 2.93 -2.13
CA GLU A 16 -0.04 1.80 -1.44
C GLU A 16 1.02 2.30 -0.49
N LEU A 17 1.14 1.60 0.62
CA LEU A 17 2.18 1.87 1.58
C LEU A 17 3.32 0.93 1.25
N ARG A 18 4.46 1.48 0.89
CA ARG A 18 5.56 0.68 0.39
C ARG A 18 6.74 0.71 1.34
N PHE A 19 7.22 -0.47 1.70
CA PHE A 19 8.39 -0.64 2.53
C PHE A 19 9.51 -1.12 1.64
N GLN A 20 10.56 -0.33 1.50
CA GLN A 20 11.70 -0.71 0.70
C GLN A 20 12.69 -1.48 1.56
N SER A 21 13.22 -2.57 1.03
CA SER A 21 14.22 -3.34 1.75
C SER A 21 15.49 -2.53 1.95
N LEU A 22 16.09 -2.65 3.11
CA LEU A 22 17.35 -2.00 3.39
C LEU A 22 18.53 -2.79 2.86
N PHE A 23 18.33 -4.06 2.54
CA PHE A 23 19.42 -4.93 2.11
C PHE A 23 19.35 -5.36 0.67
N HIS A 24 18.17 -5.34 0.08
CA HIS A 24 17.98 -5.80 -1.30
C HIS A 24 17.25 -4.73 -2.07
N SER A 25 17.99 -3.96 -2.85
CA SER A 25 17.45 -2.77 -3.50
C SER A 25 16.26 -3.06 -4.41
N GLY A 26 16.16 -4.26 -4.93
CA GLY A 26 15.04 -4.60 -5.80
C GLY A 26 13.86 -5.17 -5.07
N ARG A 27 13.85 -5.14 -3.75
CA ARG A 27 12.83 -5.79 -2.98
C ARG A 27 12.03 -4.82 -2.15
N ALA A 28 10.72 -4.97 -2.18
CA ALA A 28 9.85 -4.10 -1.42
C ALA A 28 8.57 -4.84 -1.10
N LEU A 29 7.88 -4.36 -0.06
CA LEU A 29 6.54 -4.84 0.26
C LEU A 29 5.59 -3.68 0.10
N SER A 30 4.41 -3.97 -0.44
CA SER A 30 3.41 -2.94 -0.66
C SER A 30 2.08 -3.42 -0.13
N PHE A 31 1.34 -2.51 0.48
CA PHE A 31 0.03 -2.82 1.04
C PHE A 31 -0.94 -1.72 0.65
N PRO A 32 -2.18 -2.06 0.34
CA PRO A 32 -3.15 -1.03 -0.05
C PRO A 32 -3.42 -0.10 1.12
N CYS A 33 -3.47 1.17 0.84
CA CYS A 33 -3.71 2.16 1.87
C CYS A 33 -4.47 3.34 1.30
N ASP A 34 -4.87 4.25 2.18
CA ASP A 34 -5.49 5.49 1.73
C ASP A 34 -4.42 6.55 1.58
N ARG A 35 -4.86 7.74 1.22
CA ARG A 35 -3.94 8.84 0.95
C ARG A 35 -3.07 9.18 2.17
N SER A 36 -3.59 8.97 3.35
CA SER A 36 -2.85 9.31 4.55
C SER A 36 -1.89 8.22 4.98
N GLY A 37 -1.93 7.07 4.31
CA GLY A 37 -1.02 5.98 4.64
C GLY A 37 -1.63 4.94 5.55
N GLU A 38 -2.93 5.03 5.80
CA GLU A 38 -3.57 4.04 6.65
C GLU A 38 -3.99 2.86 5.81
N VAL A 39 -3.46 1.69 6.13
CA VAL A 39 -3.72 0.50 5.30
C VAL A 39 -5.16 0.06 5.40
N HIS A 40 -5.66 -0.51 4.32
CA HIS A 40 -7.02 -1.04 4.28
C HIS A 40 -7.04 -2.42 4.91
N TRP A 41 -6.95 -2.43 6.21
CA TRP A 41 -6.78 -3.66 6.99
C TRP A 41 -7.87 -4.69 6.69
N ASP A 42 -9.10 -4.22 6.57
CA ASP A 42 -10.23 -5.13 6.37
C ASP A 42 -10.22 -5.79 5.00
N SER A 43 -9.52 -5.22 4.05
CA SER A 43 -9.43 -5.78 2.72
C SER A 43 -8.25 -6.70 2.54
N MET A 44 -7.43 -6.85 3.55
CA MET A 44 -6.20 -7.63 3.44
C MET A 44 -6.44 -9.05 3.86
N THR A 45 -5.72 -9.98 3.22
CA THR A 45 -5.74 -11.37 3.63
C THR A 45 -4.99 -11.51 4.95
N ASP A 46 -5.17 -12.66 5.59
CA ASP A 46 -4.44 -12.92 6.82
C ASP A 46 -2.94 -12.90 6.60
N GLY A 47 -2.50 -13.44 5.47
CA GLY A 47 -1.07 -13.42 5.15
C GLY A 47 -0.55 -12.02 4.97
N ALA A 48 -1.33 -11.17 4.29
CA ALA A 48 -0.92 -9.80 4.08
C ALA A 48 -0.87 -9.03 5.39
N ARG A 49 -1.83 -9.28 6.28
CA ARG A 49 -1.84 -8.63 7.59
C ARG A 49 -0.63 -9.01 8.40
N ALA A 50 -0.27 -10.29 8.37
CA ALA A 50 0.90 -10.76 9.10
C ALA A 50 2.16 -10.13 8.53
N SER A 51 2.26 -10.06 7.22
CA SER A 51 3.42 -9.44 6.58
C SER A 51 3.52 -7.97 6.92
N PHE A 52 2.40 -7.27 6.94
CA PHE A 52 2.39 -5.86 7.28
C PHE A 52 2.88 -5.63 8.70
N LEU A 53 2.37 -6.42 9.64
CA LEU A 53 2.79 -6.26 11.03
C LEU A 53 4.26 -6.55 11.21
N ARG A 54 4.76 -7.56 10.50
CA ARG A 54 6.17 -7.90 10.57
C ARG A 54 7.03 -6.77 9.99
N ALA A 55 6.62 -6.23 8.85
CA ALA A 55 7.37 -5.15 8.23
C ALA A 55 7.38 -3.92 9.12
N GLN A 56 6.24 -3.61 9.70
CA GLN A 56 6.13 -2.46 10.57
C GLN A 56 7.04 -2.58 11.79
N GLY A 57 7.15 -3.80 12.31
CA GLY A 57 8.00 -4.04 13.46
C GLY A 57 9.48 -4.10 13.14
N SER A 58 9.83 -4.12 11.86
CA SER A 58 11.22 -4.23 11.44
C SER A 58 11.72 -3.00 10.72
N VAL A 59 10.99 -1.90 10.81
CA VAL A 59 11.43 -0.64 10.21
C VAL A 59 12.71 -0.20 10.90
N GLY A 60 13.68 0.14 10.08
CA GLY A 60 14.99 0.54 10.59
C GLY A 60 15.96 -0.62 10.70
N ARG A 61 15.48 -1.86 10.58
CA ARG A 61 16.35 -3.02 10.63
C ARG A 61 16.35 -3.79 9.33
N GLU A 62 15.18 -4.07 8.79
CA GLU A 62 15.07 -4.78 7.52
C GLU A 62 14.41 -3.92 6.46
N TRP A 63 13.57 -3.00 6.87
CA TRP A 63 12.80 -2.18 5.97
C TRP A 63 13.00 -0.71 6.29
N ALA A 64 13.04 0.09 5.24
CA ALA A 64 13.06 1.53 5.41
C ALA A 64 11.67 1.97 5.87
N SER A 65 11.58 3.18 6.38
CA SER A 65 10.28 3.73 6.75
C SER A 65 9.38 3.73 5.54
N PRO A 66 8.11 3.34 5.70
CA PRO A 66 7.23 3.22 4.55
C PRO A 66 6.89 4.57 3.94
N ALA A 67 6.59 4.54 2.66
CA ALA A 67 6.17 5.73 1.94
C ALA A 67 4.86 5.44 1.24
N VAL A 68 4.02 6.46 1.16
CA VAL A 68 2.77 6.35 0.45
C VAL A 68 3.04 6.67 -1.01
N GLN A 69 2.62 5.79 -1.89
CA GLN A 69 2.80 5.97 -3.31
C GLN A 69 1.47 5.85 -4.03
N LEU A 70 1.33 6.62 -5.08
CA LEU A 70 0.17 6.51 -5.93
C LEU A 70 0.34 5.29 -6.80
N THR A 71 -0.65 4.43 -6.81
CA THR A 71 -0.61 3.23 -7.62
C THR A 71 -1.08 3.56 -9.01
N ASP A 72 -0.30 3.15 -9.97
CA ASP A 72 -0.65 3.39 -11.34
C ASP A 72 -1.66 2.37 -11.78
N LEU A 73 -2.79 2.87 -12.24
CA LEU A 73 -3.87 1.99 -12.59
C LEU A 73 -4.12 1.91 -14.04
N HIS A 74 -3.68 1.08 -14.71
CA HIS A 74 -4.17 0.96 -16.06
C HIS A 74 -3.96 -0.36 -16.64
#